data_fe52c7a12a349639c20a9098b0938bab
#
_entry.id   fe52c7a12a349639c20a9098b0938bab
#
_cell.length_a   1.000
_cell.length_b   1.000
_cell.length_c   1.000
_cell.angle_alpha   90.00
_cell.angle_beta   90.00
_cell.angle_gamma   90.00
#
_symmetry.space_group_name_H-M   'P 1'
#
loop_
_entity.id
_entity.type
_entity.pdbx_description
1 polymer ?
#
loop_
_entity_poly.entity_id
_entity_poly.type
_entity_poly.pdbx_seq_one_letter_code
_entity_poly.pdbx_strand_id
1 'polypeptide(L)'
;MILIFGGAYQGKLDYAKEHFEIEEIRDCRQAAGAGTGGQPASEQPQGRLCHEPDFFADAICGIEAFARECAEKDIEAADWFRERRELWQDKVLIMRDVSQGIVPMDPLTRKYREMNGRLMLYLAGEAEQVIRVFCGIGKRIK
;
A
#
# COMPACT_ATOMS: atom_id res chain seq x y z
N MET A 1 2.62 13.32 -5.11
CA MET A 1 2.64 11.86 -4.88
C MET A 1 2.49 11.11 -6.20
N ILE A 2 3.21 10.01 -6.34
CA ILE A 2 3.14 9.12 -7.50
C ILE A 2 2.53 7.80 -7.05
N LEU A 3 1.49 7.33 -7.74
CA LEU A 3 0.88 6.03 -7.49
C LEU A 3 1.31 5.03 -8.58
N ILE A 4 1.95 3.94 -8.17
CA ILE A 4 2.32 2.83 -9.04
C ILE A 4 1.49 1.61 -8.65
N PHE A 5 0.74 1.05 -9.58
CA PHE A 5 -0.08 -0.13 -9.30
C PHE A 5 -0.01 -1.18 -10.41
N GLY A 6 -0.45 -2.39 -10.11
CA GLY A 6 -0.47 -3.51 -11.03
C GLY A 6 -0.65 -4.84 -10.32
N GLY A 7 -0.77 -5.91 -11.07
CA GLY A 7 -0.92 -7.27 -10.53
C GLY A 7 0.26 -7.74 -9.68
N ALA A 8 0.12 -8.91 -9.04
CA ALA A 8 1.22 -9.54 -8.32
C ALA A 8 2.38 -9.87 -9.28
N TYR A 9 3.62 -9.72 -8.81
CA TYR A 9 4.84 -10.08 -9.56
C TYR A 9 4.99 -9.43 -10.94
N GLN A 10 4.46 -8.22 -11.12
CA GLN A 10 4.50 -7.49 -12.39
C GLN A 10 5.69 -6.52 -12.52
N GLY A 11 6.67 -6.55 -11.61
CA GLY A 11 7.87 -5.69 -11.69
C GLY A 11 7.66 -4.25 -11.22
N LYS A 12 6.61 -3.97 -10.41
CA LYS A 12 6.33 -2.59 -9.94
C LYS A 12 7.46 -1.96 -9.15
N LEU A 13 8.14 -2.76 -8.32
CA LEU A 13 9.22 -2.29 -7.46
C LEU A 13 10.47 -1.95 -8.28
N ASP A 14 10.81 -2.82 -9.23
CA ASP A 14 11.96 -2.61 -10.12
C ASP A 14 11.70 -1.40 -11.00
N TYR A 15 10.50 -1.30 -11.58
CA TYR A 15 10.08 -0.13 -12.34
C TYR A 15 10.21 1.17 -11.51
N ALA A 16 9.77 1.15 -10.25
CA ALA A 16 9.87 2.31 -9.37
C ALA A 16 11.33 2.74 -9.16
N LYS A 17 12.22 1.79 -8.86
CA LYS A 17 13.66 2.05 -8.66
C LYS A 17 14.37 2.56 -9.91
N GLU A 18 13.96 2.12 -11.08
CA GLU A 18 14.58 2.53 -12.36
C GLU A 18 14.15 3.93 -12.81
N HIS A 19 12.93 4.36 -12.46
CA HIS A 19 12.35 5.57 -13.03
C HIS A 19 12.21 6.72 -12.02
N PHE A 20 12.42 6.47 -10.73
CA PHE A 20 12.34 7.47 -9.67
C PHE A 20 13.55 7.39 -8.75
N GLU A 21 13.99 8.54 -8.25
CA GLU A 21 15.07 8.63 -7.27
C GLU A 21 14.55 8.16 -5.90
N ILE A 22 14.67 6.86 -5.65
CA ILE A 22 14.21 6.21 -4.42
C ILE A 22 15.45 5.64 -3.70
N GLU A 23 15.79 6.21 -2.56
CA GLU A 23 16.88 5.72 -1.71
C GLU A 23 16.37 4.69 -0.71
N GLU A 24 15.22 4.96 -0.09
CA GLU A 24 14.63 4.10 0.93
C GLU A 24 13.23 3.63 0.55
N ILE A 25 12.99 2.32 0.71
CA ILE A 25 11.69 1.68 0.47
C ILE A 25 11.25 0.96 1.74
N ARG A 26 10.01 1.21 2.16
CA ARG A 26 9.36 0.46 3.24
C ARG A 26 8.25 -0.43 2.69
N ASP A 27 8.17 -1.63 3.25
CA ASP A 27 7.17 -2.63 2.85
C ASP A 27 6.20 -2.86 4.01
N CYS A 28 4.95 -2.45 3.83
CA CYS A 28 3.89 -2.65 4.82
C CYS A 28 3.63 -4.12 5.18
N ARG A 29 4.08 -5.07 4.35
CA ARG A 29 3.97 -6.51 4.65
C ARG A 29 4.96 -6.97 5.72
N GLN A 30 6.03 -6.20 5.93
CA GLN A 30 6.97 -6.44 7.03
C GLN A 30 6.41 -5.74 8.26
N ALA A 31 5.87 -6.52 9.21
CA ALA A 31 5.32 -5.97 10.45
C ALA A 31 6.32 -5.02 11.11
N ALA A 32 5.84 -3.91 11.62
CA ALA A 32 6.65 -2.96 12.39
C ALA A 32 7.27 -3.67 13.61
N GLY A 33 8.53 -4.13 13.49
CA GLY A 33 9.22 -4.91 14.50
C GLY A 33 10.39 -5.75 13.99
N ALA A 34 10.60 -5.85 12.67
CA ALA A 34 11.75 -6.56 12.08
C ALA A 34 12.98 -5.65 11.86
N GLY A 35 13.11 -4.57 12.62
CA GLY A 35 14.32 -3.75 12.71
C GLY A 35 15.10 -4.16 13.95
N THR A 36 16.25 -4.82 13.75
CA THR A 36 17.38 -5.06 14.68
C THR A 36 17.15 -4.64 16.13
N GLY A 37 16.71 -5.58 16.97
CA GLY A 37 16.65 -5.40 18.42
C GLY A 37 15.46 -6.11 19.04
N GLY A 38 15.68 -7.35 19.47
CA GLY A 38 14.63 -8.18 20.05
C GLY A 38 13.93 -7.55 21.24
N GLN A 39 12.65 -7.20 21.04
CA GLN A 39 11.70 -7.11 22.13
C GLN A 39 10.55 -8.09 21.88
N PRO A 40 10.13 -8.86 22.90
CA PRO A 40 9.08 -9.85 22.74
C PRO A 40 7.72 -9.17 22.46
N ALA A 41 6.92 -9.82 21.64
CA ALA A 41 5.59 -9.40 21.13
C ALA A 41 4.48 -9.28 22.21
N SER A 42 4.78 -8.91 23.43
CA SER A 42 3.83 -8.94 24.56
C SER A 42 3.25 -7.59 24.98
N GLU A 43 3.63 -6.47 24.35
CA GLU A 43 3.07 -5.15 24.70
C GLU A 43 2.83 -4.29 23.44
N GLN A 44 1.92 -4.70 22.57
CA GLN A 44 1.39 -3.79 21.56
C GLN A 44 0.24 -2.98 22.18
N PRO A 45 0.29 -1.64 22.17
CA PRO A 45 -0.83 -0.84 22.62
C PRO A 45 -2.06 -1.17 21.76
N GLN A 46 -3.19 -1.42 22.41
CA GLN A 46 -4.47 -1.71 21.77
C GLN A 46 -4.79 -0.59 20.77
N GLY A 47 -4.89 -0.92 19.48
CA GLY A 47 -5.28 0.01 18.41
C GLY A 47 -4.23 0.29 17.34
N ARG A 48 -2.97 -0.13 17.49
CA ARG A 48 -1.96 0.04 16.44
C ARG A 48 -2.14 -1.01 15.34
N LEU A 49 -2.03 -0.57 14.09
CA LEU A 49 -2.03 -1.45 12.93
C LEU A 49 -0.63 -2.05 12.72
N CYS A 50 -0.56 -3.36 12.49
CA CYS A 50 0.71 -4.06 12.29
C CYS A 50 1.36 -3.74 10.94
N HIS A 51 0.51 -3.42 9.94
CA HIS A 51 0.91 -3.12 8.56
C HIS A 51 0.82 -1.62 8.24
N GLU A 52 0.90 -0.77 9.27
CA GLU A 52 0.82 0.68 9.11
C GLU A 52 1.96 1.19 8.20
N PRO A 53 1.64 2.02 7.17
CA PRO A 53 2.66 2.61 6.32
C PRO A 53 3.65 3.47 7.07
N ASP A 54 4.95 3.25 6.83
CA ASP A 54 6.03 4.08 7.35
C ASP A 54 6.39 5.14 6.32
N PHE A 55 5.96 6.37 6.56
CA PHE A 55 6.15 7.51 5.67
C PHE A 55 7.51 8.21 5.81
N PHE A 56 8.46 7.69 6.58
CA PHE A 56 9.83 8.23 6.60
C PHE A 56 10.61 7.87 5.34
N ALA A 57 10.25 6.77 4.66
CA ALA A 57 10.88 6.37 3.40
C ALA A 57 10.37 7.18 2.20
N ASP A 58 11.13 7.15 1.09
CA ASP A 58 10.77 7.80 -0.18
C ASP A 58 9.64 7.05 -0.89
N ALA A 59 9.64 5.74 -0.75
CA ALA A 59 8.63 4.87 -1.32
C ALA A 59 8.06 3.87 -0.31
N ILE A 60 6.76 3.64 -0.41
CA ILE A 60 6.03 2.67 0.41
C ILE A 60 5.40 1.63 -0.52
N CYS A 61 5.70 0.36 -0.28
CA CYS A 61 5.08 -0.75 -1.00
C CYS A 61 4.28 -1.66 -0.07
N GLY A 62 3.50 -2.59 -0.66
CA GLY A 62 2.69 -3.51 0.12
C GLY A 62 1.47 -2.88 0.81
N ILE A 63 1.02 -1.71 0.37
CA ILE A 63 -0.12 -0.97 0.94
C ILE A 63 -1.39 -1.84 0.97
N GLU A 64 -1.49 -2.83 0.09
CA GLU A 64 -2.59 -3.80 0.11
C GLU A 64 -2.63 -4.64 1.40
N ALA A 65 -1.50 -4.83 2.10
CA ALA A 65 -1.49 -5.52 3.40
C ALA A 65 -2.12 -4.65 4.49
N PHE A 66 -1.83 -3.35 4.49
CA PHE A 66 -2.50 -2.38 5.35
C PHE A 66 -4.01 -2.34 5.07
N ALA A 67 -4.43 -2.28 3.80
CA ALA A 67 -5.84 -2.30 3.43
C ALA A 67 -6.56 -3.58 3.89
N ARG A 68 -5.87 -4.72 3.90
CA ARG A 68 -6.40 -5.98 4.42
C ARG A 68 -6.61 -5.92 5.92
N GLU A 69 -5.63 -5.45 6.68
CA GLU A 69 -5.76 -5.28 8.13
C GLU A 69 -6.88 -4.29 8.49
N CYS A 70 -7.01 -3.20 7.74
CA CYS A 70 -8.13 -2.27 7.90
C CYS A 70 -9.48 -2.96 7.69
N ALA A 71 -9.60 -3.83 6.66
CA ALA A 71 -10.82 -4.60 6.42
C ALA A 71 -11.14 -5.58 7.56
N GLU A 72 -10.12 -6.19 8.17
CA GLU A 72 -10.25 -7.08 9.34
C GLU A 72 -10.70 -6.34 10.60
N LYS A 73 -10.26 -5.10 10.76
CA LYS A 73 -10.53 -4.26 11.95
C LYS A 73 -11.68 -3.26 11.77
N ASP A 74 -12.43 -3.31 10.66
CA ASP A 74 -13.50 -2.36 10.34
C ASP A 74 -13.06 -0.88 10.29
N ILE A 75 -11.82 -0.62 9.87
CA ILE A 75 -11.27 0.73 9.68
C ILE A 75 -11.34 1.08 8.19
N GLU A 76 -11.83 2.29 7.84
CA GLU A 76 -11.80 2.73 6.43
C GLU A 76 -10.40 3.23 6.05
N ALA A 77 -9.71 2.47 5.20
CA ALA A 77 -8.33 2.74 4.82
C ALA A 77 -8.15 4.09 4.09
N ALA A 78 -9.13 4.49 3.28
CA ALA A 78 -9.09 5.77 2.58
C ALA A 78 -9.20 6.95 3.54
N ASP A 79 -10.01 6.85 4.60
CA ASP A 79 -10.14 7.90 5.62
C ASP A 79 -8.85 8.01 6.45
N TRP A 80 -8.25 6.88 6.79
CA TRP A 80 -6.97 6.85 7.48
C TRP A 80 -5.86 7.56 6.68
N PHE A 81 -5.78 7.34 5.36
CA PHE A 81 -4.86 8.04 4.47
C PHE A 81 -5.23 9.52 4.33
N ARG A 82 -6.52 9.87 4.26
CA ARG A 82 -7.00 11.26 4.15
C ARG A 82 -6.55 12.11 5.33
N GLU A 83 -6.67 11.58 6.55
CA GLU A 83 -6.27 12.27 7.78
C GLU A 83 -4.75 12.52 7.86
N ARG A 84 -3.94 11.76 7.09
CA ARG A 84 -2.48 11.80 7.12
C ARG A 84 -1.88 12.29 5.81
N ARG A 85 -2.63 13.03 5.03
CA ARG A 85 -2.25 13.44 3.67
C ARG A 85 -0.87 14.09 3.60
N GLU A 86 -0.51 14.91 4.56
CA GLU A 86 0.76 15.64 4.62
C GLU A 86 1.98 14.71 4.71
N LEU A 87 1.80 13.47 5.19
CA LEU A 87 2.90 12.52 5.37
C LEU A 87 3.29 11.79 4.07
N TRP A 88 2.40 11.73 3.08
CA TRP A 88 2.60 10.92 1.88
C TRP A 88 2.42 11.66 0.55
N GLN A 89 2.05 12.94 0.57
CA GLN A 89 1.78 13.71 -0.65
C GLN A 89 3.01 13.89 -1.57
N ASP A 90 4.21 13.68 -1.10
CA ASP A 90 5.49 13.74 -1.81
C ASP A 90 6.10 12.36 -2.10
N LYS A 91 5.45 11.27 -1.68
CA LYS A 91 5.98 9.91 -1.72
C LYS A 91 5.62 9.14 -3.00
N VAL A 92 6.33 8.03 -3.23
CA VAL A 92 5.96 7.02 -4.22
C VAL A 92 5.20 5.90 -3.51
N LEU A 93 3.93 5.72 -3.86
CA LEU A 93 3.08 4.68 -3.29
C LEU A 93 2.94 3.52 -4.28
N ILE A 94 3.26 2.30 -3.83
CA ILE A 94 3.24 1.10 -4.67
C ILE A 94 2.20 0.12 -4.14
N MET A 95 1.16 -0.14 -4.92
CA MET A 95 0.05 -1.00 -4.55
C MET A 95 -0.11 -2.19 -5.50
N ARG A 96 -0.64 -3.27 -4.95
CA ARG A 96 -1.13 -4.38 -5.75
C ARG A 96 -2.62 -4.20 -6.07
N ASP A 97 -2.96 -4.33 -7.35
CA ASP A 97 -4.35 -4.49 -7.77
C ASP A 97 -4.83 -5.89 -7.40
N VAL A 98 -5.76 -5.97 -6.45
CA VAL A 98 -6.39 -7.22 -5.99
C VAL A 98 -7.80 -7.40 -6.56
N SER A 99 -8.22 -6.54 -7.48
CA SER A 99 -9.54 -6.59 -8.09
C SER A 99 -9.65 -7.68 -9.17
N GLN A 100 -8.52 -8.17 -9.67
CA GLN A 100 -8.45 -9.17 -10.73
C GLN A 100 -8.85 -10.56 -10.24
N GLY A 101 -9.48 -11.36 -11.13
CA GLY A 101 -9.83 -12.74 -10.89
C GLY A 101 -11.24 -12.93 -10.34
N ILE A 102 -11.54 -14.18 -9.94
CA ILE A 102 -12.85 -14.61 -9.47
C ILE A 102 -13.22 -13.90 -8.16
N VAL A 103 -14.50 -13.56 -8.01
CA VAL A 103 -15.00 -12.97 -6.76
C VAL A 103 -14.90 -14.01 -5.64
N PRO A 104 -14.20 -13.71 -4.53
CA PRO A 104 -14.05 -14.64 -3.43
C PRO A 104 -15.38 -14.96 -2.75
N MET A 105 -15.57 -16.23 -2.35
CA MET A 105 -16.74 -16.63 -1.56
C MET A 105 -16.66 -16.14 -0.11
N ASP A 106 -15.45 -16.03 0.41
CA ASP A 106 -15.19 -15.54 1.76
C ASP A 106 -15.56 -14.07 1.92
N PRO A 107 -16.42 -13.69 2.88
CA PRO A 107 -16.89 -12.32 3.10
C PRO A 107 -15.74 -11.35 3.42
N LEU A 108 -14.75 -11.76 4.21
CA LEU A 108 -13.63 -10.92 4.59
C LEU A 108 -12.76 -10.59 3.37
N THR A 109 -12.50 -11.57 2.50
CA THR A 109 -11.74 -11.34 1.28
C THR A 109 -12.49 -10.42 0.30
N ARG A 110 -13.83 -10.50 0.23
CA ARG A 110 -14.62 -9.51 -0.55
C ARG A 110 -14.48 -8.11 0.02
N LYS A 111 -14.64 -7.97 1.34
CA LYS A 111 -14.47 -6.69 2.04
C LYS A 111 -13.08 -6.09 1.81
N TYR A 112 -12.03 -6.92 1.89
CA TYR A 112 -10.67 -6.50 1.58
C TYR A 112 -10.52 -6.00 0.13
N ARG A 113 -11.09 -6.70 -0.86
CA ARG A 113 -11.04 -6.25 -2.27
C ARG A 113 -11.71 -4.89 -2.46
N GLU A 114 -12.89 -4.70 -1.85
CA GLU A 114 -13.61 -3.43 -1.88
C GLU A 114 -12.82 -2.32 -1.18
N MET A 115 -12.26 -2.60 -0.01
CA MET A 115 -11.43 -1.67 0.75
C MET A 115 -10.21 -1.23 -0.06
N ASN A 116 -9.47 -2.18 -0.64
CA ASN A 116 -8.32 -1.90 -1.49
C ASN A 116 -8.70 -1.09 -2.73
N GLY A 117 -9.85 -1.38 -3.34
CA GLY A 117 -10.38 -0.62 -4.48
C GLY A 117 -10.72 0.83 -4.12
N ARG A 118 -11.40 1.06 -2.99
CA ARG A 118 -11.71 2.41 -2.50
C ARG A 118 -10.46 3.20 -2.17
N LEU A 119 -9.48 2.57 -1.50
CA LEU A 119 -8.19 3.20 -1.20
C LEU A 119 -7.45 3.57 -2.48
N MET A 120 -7.37 2.65 -3.45
CA MET A 120 -6.72 2.90 -4.74
C MET A 120 -7.40 4.04 -5.51
N LEU A 121 -8.73 4.09 -5.52
CA LEU A 121 -9.49 5.18 -6.15
C LEU A 121 -9.18 6.52 -5.50
N TYR A 122 -9.15 6.59 -4.17
CA TYR A 122 -8.80 7.78 -3.43
C TYR A 122 -7.36 8.25 -3.76
N LEU A 123 -6.38 7.36 -3.65
CA LEU A 123 -4.97 7.68 -3.92
C LEU A 123 -4.74 8.09 -5.39
N ALA A 124 -5.42 7.46 -6.35
CA ALA A 124 -5.35 7.84 -7.75
C ALA A 124 -5.94 9.24 -8.01
N GLY A 125 -6.97 9.61 -7.28
CA GLY A 125 -7.54 10.97 -7.31
C GLY A 125 -6.53 12.03 -6.85
N GLU A 126 -5.83 11.77 -5.76
CA GLU A 126 -4.85 12.66 -5.14
C GLU A 126 -3.47 12.67 -5.86
N ALA A 127 -3.15 11.62 -6.60
CA ALA A 127 -1.86 11.48 -7.26
C ALA A 127 -1.65 12.49 -8.39
N GLU A 128 -0.43 13.00 -8.51
CA GLU A 128 0.03 13.78 -9.67
C GLU A 128 0.29 12.89 -10.88
N GLN A 129 0.76 11.67 -10.61
CA GLN A 129 0.99 10.66 -11.63
C GLN A 129 0.44 9.31 -11.16
N VAL A 130 -0.24 8.63 -12.07
CA VAL A 130 -0.72 7.26 -11.88
C VAL A 130 -0.14 6.37 -12.95
N ILE A 131 0.61 5.35 -12.55
CA ILE A 131 1.31 4.44 -13.44
C ILE A 131 0.83 3.02 -13.20
N ARG A 132 0.36 2.38 -14.26
CA ARG A 132 0.05 0.95 -14.26
C ARG A 132 1.25 0.17 -14.78
N VAL A 133 1.73 -0.81 -14.00
CA VAL A 133 2.81 -1.71 -14.42
C VAL A 133 2.25 -3.08 -14.76
N PHE A 134 2.62 -3.56 -15.93
CA PHE A 134 2.28 -4.88 -16.44
C PHE A 134 3.51 -5.50 -17.13
N CYS A 135 3.92 -6.68 -16.71
CA CYS A 135 5.13 -7.38 -17.23
C CYS A 135 6.39 -6.48 -17.26
N GLY A 136 6.63 -5.70 -16.22
CA GLY A 136 7.76 -4.78 -16.12
C GLY A 136 7.60 -3.47 -16.89
N ILE A 137 6.56 -3.34 -17.72
CA ILE A 137 6.31 -2.15 -18.54
C ILE A 137 5.33 -1.23 -17.80
N GLY A 138 5.76 0.00 -17.52
CA GLY A 138 4.90 1.02 -16.91
C GLY A 138 4.17 1.85 -17.98
N LYS A 139 2.89 2.02 -17.79
CA LYS A 139 2.07 2.95 -18.59
C LYS A 139 1.51 4.03 -17.68
N ARG A 140 1.85 5.28 -17.94
CA ARG A 140 1.22 6.43 -17.28
C ARG A 140 -0.23 6.54 -17.71
N ILE A 141 -1.15 6.66 -16.72
CA ILE A 141 -2.59 6.79 -16.93
C ILE A 141 -3.04 8.22 -16.60
N LYS A 142 -2.38 8.84 -15.65
CA LYS A 142 -2.59 10.23 -15.24
C LYS A 142 -1.26 10.96 -15.14
#